data_e7e3eceb4a1c45e36a6e7ff60cfe8bf0
#
_entry.id   e7e3eceb4a1c45e36a6e7ff60cfe8bf0
#
_cell.length_a   1.000
_cell.length_b   1.000
_cell.length_c   1.000
_cell.angle_alpha   90.00
_cell.angle_beta   90.00
_cell.angle_gamma   90.00
#
_symmetry.space_group_name_H-M   'P 1'
#
loop_
_entity.id
_entity.type
_entity.pdbx_description
1 polymer ?
#
loop_
_entity_poly.entity_id
_entity_poly.type
_entity_poly.pdbx_seq_one_letter_code
_entity_poly.pdbx_strand_id
1 'polypeptide(L)'
;KETGNTATELSFTFNNNDISDGTAITATVKAHNKINWSAESAASPSEKIWGDPDAPNIALSNDDTTVTAKVTLGNNRNAGCRRISLGGDVKDTIDCSDSGATFDINENDLNTREITVTATVVPQRDASSGTGKSSFVPQYKVQPPTDVYTTGSGSTCTVHWTKQGHAQSYSVTADGIDSGTATNRNSLDFRMSPWAKCNTASVQQVFNGATSDAVT
;
A
#
# COMPACT_ATOMS: atom_id res chain seq x y z
N LYS A 1 27.39 -14.48 -36.52
CA LYS A 1 28.10 -13.19 -36.58
C LYS A 1 29.57 -13.45 -36.80
N GLU A 2 30.16 -12.77 -37.74
CA GLU A 2 31.64 -12.84 -37.98
C GLU A 2 32.35 -11.80 -37.12
N THR A 3 33.52 -12.15 -36.59
CA THR A 3 34.40 -11.27 -35.84
C THR A 3 35.80 -11.26 -36.49
N GLY A 4 36.57 -10.19 -36.30
CA GLY A 4 37.94 -10.13 -36.76
C GLY A 4 38.86 -11.07 -36.00
N ASN A 5 40.10 -11.26 -36.50
CA ASN A 5 41.08 -12.26 -36.10
C ASN A 5 41.56 -12.22 -34.63
N THR A 6 41.15 -11.25 -33.84
CA THR A 6 41.58 -11.06 -32.44
C THR A 6 40.48 -11.00 -31.44
N ALA A 7 39.22 -11.19 -31.85
CA ALA A 7 38.11 -11.18 -30.92
C ALA A 7 38.09 -12.46 -30.07
N THR A 8 38.26 -12.33 -28.77
CA THR A 8 38.19 -13.39 -27.77
C THR A 8 36.80 -13.46 -27.10
N GLU A 9 35.98 -12.45 -27.34
CA GLU A 9 34.65 -12.34 -26.78
C GLU A 9 33.64 -11.80 -27.84
N LEU A 10 32.42 -12.28 -27.79
CA LEU A 10 31.35 -11.89 -28.68
C LEU A 10 30.05 -11.78 -27.90
N SER A 11 29.44 -10.59 -27.90
CA SER A 11 28.16 -10.32 -27.28
C SER A 11 27.03 -10.45 -28.28
N PHE A 12 25.93 -11.07 -27.86
CA PHE A 12 24.69 -11.17 -28.60
C PHE A 12 23.59 -10.50 -27.79
N THR A 13 22.78 -9.67 -28.44
CA THR A 13 21.59 -9.08 -27.88
C THR A 13 20.38 -9.76 -28.53
N PHE A 14 19.48 -10.25 -27.71
CA PHE A 14 18.23 -10.84 -28.13
C PHE A 14 17.08 -9.88 -27.79
N ASN A 15 16.11 -9.75 -28.68
CA ASN A 15 14.89 -9.02 -28.41
C ASN A 15 13.92 -9.94 -27.67
N ASN A 16 13.05 -9.36 -26.86
CA ASN A 16 12.03 -10.09 -26.08
C ASN A 16 11.09 -10.95 -26.93
N ASN A 17 10.95 -10.66 -28.22
CA ASN A 17 10.13 -11.39 -29.16
C ASN A 17 10.87 -12.57 -29.82
N ASP A 18 12.19 -12.63 -29.69
CA ASP A 18 13.01 -13.64 -30.37
C ASP A 18 13.21 -14.88 -29.50
N ILE A 19 13.14 -14.72 -28.18
CA ILE A 19 13.41 -15.80 -27.19
C ILE A 19 12.45 -15.69 -26.02
N SER A 20 11.79 -16.81 -25.71
CA SER A 20 10.94 -16.92 -24.50
C SER A 20 11.80 -17.06 -23.24
N ASP A 21 11.31 -16.54 -22.13
CA ASP A 21 11.93 -16.69 -20.82
C ASP A 21 12.18 -18.16 -20.46
N GLY A 22 13.34 -18.43 -19.90
CA GLY A 22 13.76 -19.80 -19.57
C GLY A 22 14.26 -20.61 -20.75
N THR A 23 14.36 -20.02 -21.95
CA THR A 23 14.96 -20.69 -23.10
C THR A 23 16.42 -21.01 -22.84
N ALA A 24 16.78 -22.26 -23.00
CA ALA A 24 18.16 -22.72 -22.90
C ALA A 24 18.94 -22.38 -24.17
N ILE A 25 20.09 -21.75 -24.03
CA ILE A 25 20.97 -21.38 -25.14
C ILE A 25 22.30 -22.08 -25.00
N THR A 26 22.84 -22.52 -26.12
CA THR A 26 24.21 -23.02 -26.27
C THR A 26 24.90 -22.24 -27.39
N ALA A 27 26.20 -22.14 -27.35
CA ALA A 27 26.99 -21.49 -28.38
C ALA A 27 28.01 -22.51 -28.98
N THR A 28 28.21 -22.39 -30.28
CA THR A 28 29.29 -23.08 -31.00
C THR A 28 30.10 -22.04 -31.78
N VAL A 29 31.37 -22.34 -32.06
CA VAL A 29 32.30 -21.44 -32.77
C VAL A 29 32.94 -22.17 -33.94
N LYS A 30 33.07 -21.49 -35.06
CA LYS A 30 33.86 -21.91 -36.21
C LYS A 30 34.91 -20.86 -36.49
N ALA A 31 36.13 -21.29 -36.79
CA ALA A 31 37.19 -20.42 -37.30
C ALA A 31 37.18 -20.43 -38.83
N HIS A 32 37.50 -19.29 -39.44
CA HIS A 32 37.65 -19.15 -40.89
C HIS A 32 39.01 -18.59 -41.24
N ASN A 33 39.67 -19.27 -42.16
CA ASN A 33 40.86 -18.71 -42.82
C ASN A 33 40.52 -18.25 -44.24
N LYS A 34 41.51 -17.80 -45.01
CA LYS A 34 41.24 -17.32 -46.38
C LYS A 34 40.68 -18.35 -47.35
N ILE A 35 40.66 -19.63 -46.96
CA ILE A 35 40.30 -20.72 -47.84
C ILE A 35 39.06 -21.45 -47.37
N ASN A 36 38.96 -21.84 -46.08
CA ASN A 36 37.91 -22.69 -45.55
C ASN A 36 37.49 -22.36 -44.11
N TRP A 37 36.29 -22.83 -43.74
CA TRP A 37 35.81 -22.87 -42.34
C TRP A 37 36.35 -24.13 -41.64
N SER A 38 36.66 -24.01 -40.38
CA SER A 38 36.89 -25.17 -39.53
C SER A 38 35.61 -25.99 -39.29
N ALA A 39 35.79 -27.18 -38.78
CA ALA A 39 34.65 -27.86 -38.11
C ALA A 39 34.12 -26.99 -36.97
N GLU A 40 32.87 -27.24 -36.63
CA GLU A 40 32.21 -26.60 -35.50
C GLU A 40 32.79 -27.09 -34.16
N SER A 41 32.96 -26.22 -33.20
CA SER A 41 33.37 -26.59 -31.84
C SER A 41 32.25 -27.44 -31.16
N ALA A 42 32.60 -28.15 -30.09
CA ALA A 42 31.59 -28.64 -29.19
C ALA A 42 30.70 -27.48 -28.70
N ALA A 43 29.43 -27.77 -28.41
CA ALA A 43 28.53 -26.79 -27.84
C ALA A 43 28.98 -26.39 -26.43
N SER A 44 28.81 -25.13 -26.09
CA SER A 44 29.00 -24.65 -24.72
C SER A 44 28.03 -25.34 -23.74
N PRO A 45 28.28 -25.31 -22.43
CA PRO A 45 27.23 -25.60 -21.46
C PRO A 45 25.97 -24.77 -21.75
N SER A 46 24.82 -25.34 -21.46
CA SER A 46 23.53 -24.68 -21.67
C SER A 46 23.28 -23.65 -20.56
N GLU A 47 22.93 -22.43 -20.95
CA GLU A 47 22.48 -21.37 -20.05
C GLU A 47 21.06 -20.93 -20.37
N LYS A 48 20.27 -20.65 -19.33
CA LYS A 48 18.90 -20.11 -19.50
C LYS A 48 18.93 -18.60 -19.56
N ILE A 49 18.20 -18.05 -20.51
CA ILE A 49 18.00 -16.59 -20.63
C ILE A 49 16.68 -16.24 -19.95
N TRP A 50 16.72 -15.15 -19.21
CA TRP A 50 15.56 -14.55 -18.56
C TRP A 50 15.49 -13.09 -18.98
N GLY A 51 14.28 -12.61 -19.31
CA GLY A 51 14.03 -11.19 -19.52
C GLY A 51 14.00 -10.44 -18.19
N ASP A 52 14.05 -9.12 -18.27
CA ASP A 52 13.85 -8.26 -17.12
C ASP A 52 12.43 -8.44 -16.59
N PRO A 53 12.22 -8.62 -15.29
CA PRO A 53 10.89 -8.73 -14.72
C PRO A 53 10.13 -7.40 -14.87
N ASP A 54 8.84 -7.51 -15.22
CA ASP A 54 7.96 -6.35 -15.25
C ASP A 54 7.78 -5.76 -13.85
N ALA A 55 7.50 -4.45 -13.79
CA ALA A 55 7.14 -3.82 -12.53
C ALA A 55 5.85 -4.45 -11.98
N PRO A 56 5.83 -4.86 -10.69
CA PRO A 56 4.62 -5.38 -10.07
C PRO A 56 3.56 -4.29 -9.93
N ASN A 57 2.29 -4.69 -9.98
CA ASN A 57 1.18 -3.81 -9.65
C ASN A 57 0.87 -3.90 -8.16
N ILE A 58 0.59 -2.77 -7.52
CA ILE A 58 0.28 -2.69 -6.09
C ILE A 58 -1.10 -2.07 -5.93
N ALA A 59 -2.01 -2.78 -5.26
CA ALA A 59 -3.28 -2.25 -4.80
C ALA A 59 -3.24 -2.10 -3.28
N LEU A 60 -3.55 -0.89 -2.79
CA LEU A 60 -3.57 -0.57 -1.37
C LEU A 60 -5.01 -0.46 -0.87
N SER A 61 -5.27 -1.00 0.30
CA SER A 61 -6.52 -0.87 1.03
C SER A 61 -6.23 -0.86 2.53
N ASN A 62 -7.17 -0.37 3.33
CA ASN A 62 -7.03 -0.47 4.78
C ASN A 62 -8.32 -0.95 5.45
N ASP A 63 -8.14 -1.60 6.59
CA ASP A 63 -9.18 -1.91 7.56
C ASP A 63 -8.70 -1.35 8.91
N ASP A 64 -9.36 -0.28 9.36
CA ASP A 64 -8.90 0.53 10.49
C ASP A 64 -7.42 0.94 10.34
N THR A 65 -6.56 0.60 11.28
CA THR A 65 -5.11 0.91 11.27
C THR A 65 -4.27 -0.14 10.52
N THR A 66 -4.88 -1.20 9.99
CA THR A 66 -4.19 -2.21 9.20
C THR A 66 -4.27 -1.90 7.72
N VAL A 67 -3.12 -1.71 7.07
CA VAL A 67 -3.03 -1.52 5.61
C VAL A 67 -2.63 -2.84 4.95
N THR A 68 -3.34 -3.19 3.89
CA THR A 68 -3.02 -4.32 3.02
C THR A 68 -2.46 -3.81 1.70
N ALA A 69 -1.23 -4.21 1.38
CA ALA A 69 -0.61 -4.02 0.08
C ALA A 69 -0.73 -5.33 -0.70
N LYS A 70 -1.68 -5.40 -1.65
CA LYS A 70 -1.81 -6.52 -2.57
C LYS A 70 -0.85 -6.30 -3.74
N VAL A 71 0.13 -7.19 -3.89
CA VAL A 71 1.12 -7.15 -4.96
C VAL A 71 0.74 -8.18 -6.02
N THR A 72 0.67 -7.74 -7.27
CA THR A 72 0.42 -8.61 -8.42
C THR A 72 1.61 -8.50 -9.36
N LEU A 73 2.28 -9.62 -9.60
CA LEU A 73 3.38 -9.67 -10.57
C LEU A 73 2.83 -9.48 -11.99
N GLY A 74 3.59 -8.81 -12.83
CA GLY A 74 3.27 -8.62 -14.25
C GLY A 74 3.28 -9.96 -15.02
N ASN A 75 2.86 -9.92 -16.28
CA ASN A 75 2.70 -11.11 -17.09
C ASN A 75 4.04 -11.79 -17.45
N ASN A 76 4.13 -13.08 -17.19
CA ASN A 76 5.02 -14.09 -17.79
C ASN A 76 6.55 -13.95 -17.69
N ARG A 77 7.12 -12.88 -17.16
CA ARG A 77 8.58 -12.75 -16.99
C ARG A 77 9.07 -13.05 -15.58
N ASN A 78 8.16 -13.52 -14.74
CA ASN A 78 8.43 -13.76 -13.32
C ASN A 78 9.07 -15.11 -13.02
N ALA A 79 9.31 -15.94 -14.03
CA ALA A 79 10.02 -17.20 -13.85
C ALA A 79 11.43 -17.04 -13.27
N GLY A 80 11.98 -15.81 -13.34
CA GLY A 80 13.23 -15.40 -12.70
C GLY A 80 13.07 -14.68 -11.37
N CYS A 81 11.86 -14.53 -10.81
CA CYS A 81 11.66 -13.89 -9.53
C CYS A 81 12.21 -14.74 -8.38
N ARG A 82 13.04 -14.16 -7.54
CA ARG A 82 13.57 -14.75 -6.31
C ARG A 82 12.77 -14.31 -5.08
N ARG A 83 12.43 -13.02 -5.02
CA ARG A 83 11.66 -12.41 -3.95
C ARG A 83 11.15 -11.04 -4.40
N ILE A 84 10.23 -10.46 -3.65
CA ILE A 84 9.77 -9.09 -3.82
C ILE A 84 10.21 -8.29 -2.60
N SER A 85 10.94 -7.21 -2.81
CA SER A 85 11.32 -6.26 -1.75
C SER A 85 10.29 -5.15 -1.70
N LEU A 86 9.67 -4.95 -0.54
CA LEU A 86 8.79 -3.83 -0.26
C LEU A 86 9.58 -2.66 0.32
N GLY A 87 9.18 -1.45 -0.02
CA GLY A 87 9.80 -0.20 0.43
C GLY A 87 8.78 0.93 0.57
N GLY A 88 9.26 2.13 0.89
CA GLY A 88 8.40 3.27 1.21
C GLY A 88 8.08 3.31 2.71
N ASP A 89 6.82 3.45 3.06
CA ASP A 89 6.35 3.39 4.46
C ASP A 89 6.40 1.97 5.04
N VAL A 90 6.57 0.97 4.18
CA VAL A 90 6.75 -0.44 4.55
C VAL A 90 8.13 -0.90 4.15
N LYS A 91 8.77 -1.68 5.02
CA LYS A 91 10.03 -2.36 4.68
C LYS A 91 9.87 -3.83 5.01
N ASP A 92 9.66 -4.64 4.00
CA ASP A 92 9.48 -6.08 4.13
C ASP A 92 10.00 -6.80 2.89
N THR A 93 10.02 -8.11 2.96
CA THR A 93 10.38 -8.98 1.84
C THR A 93 9.40 -10.14 1.81
N ILE A 94 8.72 -10.30 0.68
CA ILE A 94 7.76 -11.38 0.45
C ILE A 94 8.26 -12.31 -0.64
N ASP A 95 7.78 -13.56 -0.64
CA ASP A 95 8.07 -14.52 -1.68
C ASP A 95 7.31 -14.19 -2.97
N CYS A 96 7.83 -14.64 -4.11
CA CYS A 96 7.19 -14.40 -5.42
C CYS A 96 5.84 -15.10 -5.58
N SER A 97 5.56 -16.09 -4.75
CA SER A 97 4.26 -16.78 -4.66
C SER A 97 3.24 -16.02 -3.80
N ASP A 98 3.70 -15.06 -2.99
CA ASP A 98 2.84 -14.30 -2.11
C ASP A 98 2.07 -13.24 -2.89
N SER A 99 0.84 -12.96 -2.45
CA SER A 99 -0.04 -11.99 -3.09
C SER A 99 0.02 -10.59 -2.45
N GLY A 100 0.84 -10.41 -1.41
CA GLY A 100 0.97 -9.13 -0.74
C GLY A 100 1.42 -9.21 0.71
N ALA A 101 1.38 -8.08 1.39
CA ALA A 101 1.73 -7.93 2.79
C ALA A 101 0.71 -7.04 3.51
N THR A 102 0.60 -7.24 4.83
CA THR A 102 -0.16 -6.37 5.73
C THR A 102 0.77 -5.71 6.73
N PHE A 103 0.47 -4.49 7.12
CA PHE A 103 1.24 -3.75 8.11
C PHE A 103 0.36 -2.76 8.86
N ASP A 104 0.75 -2.45 10.08
CA ASP A 104 0.04 -1.48 10.90
C ASP A 104 0.58 -0.06 10.65
N ILE A 105 -0.31 0.92 10.70
CA ILE A 105 0.01 2.34 10.65
C ILE A 105 -0.44 3.02 11.94
N ASN A 106 0.07 4.23 12.17
CA ASN A 106 -0.39 5.01 13.30
C ASN A 106 -1.82 5.53 13.04
N GLU A 107 -2.70 5.45 14.04
CA GLU A 107 -4.07 5.96 13.95
C GLU A 107 -4.14 7.44 13.53
N ASN A 108 -3.12 8.24 13.89
CA ASN A 108 -3.03 9.64 13.48
C ASN A 108 -2.78 9.85 11.98
N ASP A 109 -2.37 8.81 11.25
CA ASP A 109 -2.18 8.84 9.80
C ASP A 109 -3.50 8.63 9.04
N LEU A 110 -4.52 8.07 9.69
CA LEU A 110 -5.86 7.88 9.11
C LEU A 110 -6.47 9.23 8.71
N ASN A 111 -7.04 9.30 7.53
CA ASN A 111 -7.66 10.49 6.92
C ASN A 111 -6.70 11.68 6.68
N THR A 112 -5.42 11.60 7.04
CA THR A 112 -4.51 12.75 7.04
C THR A 112 -3.24 12.55 6.23
N ARG A 113 -2.63 11.36 6.30
CA ARG A 113 -1.32 11.10 5.71
C ARG A 113 -1.40 10.14 4.53
N GLU A 114 -0.72 10.51 3.44
CA GLU A 114 -0.53 9.60 2.31
C GLU A 114 0.50 8.52 2.68
N ILE A 115 0.12 7.26 2.51
CA ILE A 115 0.99 6.09 2.66
C ILE A 115 1.47 5.68 1.27
N THR A 116 2.77 5.52 1.13
CA THR A 116 3.41 5.06 -0.11
C THR A 116 4.04 3.69 0.07
N VAL A 117 3.74 2.78 -0.83
CA VAL A 117 4.39 1.46 -0.91
C VAL A 117 5.03 1.29 -2.28
N THR A 118 6.26 0.81 -2.27
CA THR A 118 6.96 0.37 -3.48
C THR A 118 7.17 -1.14 -3.42
N ALA A 119 7.10 -1.82 -4.55
CA ALA A 119 7.45 -3.23 -4.66
C ALA A 119 8.46 -3.40 -5.79
N THR A 120 9.57 -4.04 -5.50
CA THR A 120 10.65 -4.29 -6.45
C THR A 120 10.88 -5.79 -6.56
N VAL A 121 10.75 -6.34 -7.76
CA VAL A 121 11.07 -7.73 -8.02
C VAL A 121 12.58 -7.89 -7.98
N VAL A 122 13.08 -8.78 -7.13
CA VAL A 122 14.50 -9.16 -7.09
C VAL A 122 14.64 -10.42 -7.96
N PRO A 123 15.35 -10.35 -9.09
CA PRO A 123 15.52 -11.49 -9.98
C PRO A 123 16.48 -12.54 -9.39
N GLN A 124 16.44 -13.74 -9.93
CA GLN A 124 17.38 -14.82 -9.56
C GLN A 124 18.78 -14.60 -10.12
N ARG A 125 18.93 -13.78 -11.15
CA ARG A 125 20.20 -13.44 -11.82
C ARG A 125 20.31 -11.92 -11.97
N ASP A 126 21.48 -11.48 -12.46
CA ASP A 126 21.78 -10.06 -12.71
C ASP A 126 20.93 -9.48 -13.86
N ALA A 127 19.66 -9.31 -13.61
CA ALA A 127 18.71 -8.64 -14.48
C ALA A 127 18.22 -7.36 -13.83
N SER A 128 17.71 -6.42 -14.61
CA SER A 128 17.10 -5.21 -14.09
C SER A 128 15.84 -5.55 -13.27
N SER A 129 15.65 -4.86 -12.18
CA SER A 129 14.48 -5.07 -11.31
C SER A 129 13.33 -4.16 -11.73
N GLY A 130 12.18 -4.73 -12.00
CA GLY A 130 10.94 -3.97 -12.14
C GLY A 130 10.48 -3.43 -10.79
N THR A 131 10.11 -2.14 -10.71
CA THR A 131 9.61 -1.49 -9.49
C THR A 131 8.25 -0.88 -9.74
N GLY A 132 7.25 -1.31 -9.00
CA GLY A 132 5.94 -0.69 -8.91
C GLY A 132 5.86 0.25 -7.70
N LYS A 133 4.98 1.26 -7.80
CA LYS A 133 4.69 2.20 -6.71
C LYS A 133 3.19 2.44 -6.64
N SER A 134 2.67 2.49 -5.43
CA SER A 134 1.29 2.93 -5.17
C SER A 134 1.25 3.78 -3.91
N SER A 135 0.31 4.72 -3.85
CA SER A 135 0.07 5.51 -2.66
C SER A 135 -1.43 5.79 -2.49
N PHE A 136 -1.86 5.98 -1.25
CA PHE A 136 -3.23 6.35 -0.89
C PHE A 136 -3.26 6.95 0.51
N VAL A 137 -4.34 7.64 0.83
CA VAL A 137 -4.63 8.09 2.20
C VAL A 137 -5.56 7.05 2.82
N PRO A 138 -5.13 6.32 3.88
CA PRO A 138 -5.98 5.37 4.57
C PRO A 138 -7.21 6.06 5.15
N GLN A 139 -8.40 5.49 4.92
CA GLN A 139 -9.65 6.09 5.31
C GLN A 139 -10.22 5.41 6.55
N TYR A 140 -10.65 6.21 7.49
CA TYR A 140 -11.43 5.76 8.66
C TYR A 140 -12.79 6.45 8.66
N LYS A 141 -13.86 5.67 8.63
CA LYS A 141 -15.21 6.18 8.78
C LYS A 141 -15.50 6.36 10.28
N VAL A 142 -15.55 7.61 10.73
CA VAL A 142 -15.84 7.95 12.12
C VAL A 142 -17.22 7.40 12.51
N GLN A 143 -17.27 6.54 13.52
CA GLN A 143 -18.49 5.97 14.02
C GLN A 143 -19.28 7.02 14.81
N PRO A 144 -20.62 7.07 14.72
CA PRO A 144 -21.41 7.95 15.57
C PRO A 144 -21.32 7.49 17.03
N PRO A 145 -21.42 8.42 18.01
CA PRO A 145 -21.50 8.04 19.42
C PRO A 145 -22.83 7.29 19.69
N THR A 146 -22.89 6.59 20.81
CA THR A 146 -24.13 5.93 21.27
C THR A 146 -24.59 6.51 22.60
N ASP A 147 -25.76 6.10 23.03
CA ASP A 147 -26.32 6.45 24.36
C ASP A 147 -26.30 7.96 24.62
N VAL A 148 -26.73 8.74 23.63
CA VAL A 148 -26.87 10.19 23.79
C VAL A 148 -28.11 10.49 24.64
N TYR A 149 -27.91 11.18 25.76
CA TYR A 149 -29.01 11.60 26.63
C TYR A 149 -28.65 12.86 27.40
N THR A 150 -29.63 13.53 27.91
CA THR A 150 -29.49 14.75 28.70
C THR A 150 -29.93 14.55 30.15
N THR A 151 -29.26 15.27 31.07
CA THR A 151 -29.67 15.40 32.46
C THR A 151 -29.67 16.88 32.85
N GLY A 152 -30.74 17.31 33.57
CA GLY A 152 -30.88 18.68 34.03
C GLY A 152 -30.73 18.79 35.54
N SER A 153 -29.96 19.74 36.05
CA SER A 153 -29.86 20.06 37.49
C SER A 153 -29.73 21.55 37.70
N GLY A 154 -30.70 22.17 38.35
CA GLY A 154 -30.71 23.62 38.57
C GLY A 154 -30.64 24.40 37.24
N SER A 155 -29.56 25.16 37.03
CA SER A 155 -29.35 25.94 35.82
C SER A 155 -28.33 25.27 34.85
N THR A 156 -28.11 23.95 34.99
CA THR A 156 -27.17 23.21 34.13
C THR A 156 -27.89 22.09 33.39
N CYS A 157 -27.64 22.02 32.07
CA CYS A 157 -27.98 20.89 31.22
C CYS A 157 -26.67 20.15 30.91
N THR A 158 -26.58 18.86 31.25
CA THR A 158 -25.47 18.02 30.92
C THR A 158 -25.87 17.05 29.80
N VAL A 159 -25.12 17.07 28.71
CA VAL A 159 -25.25 16.09 27.61
C VAL A 159 -24.23 14.98 27.84
N HIS A 160 -24.68 13.75 27.76
CA HIS A 160 -23.87 12.54 27.92
C HIS A 160 -23.86 11.72 26.62
N TRP A 161 -22.81 10.95 26.40
CA TRP A 161 -22.69 10.02 25.27
C TRP A 161 -21.66 8.93 25.56
N THR A 162 -21.70 7.87 24.76
CA THR A 162 -20.69 6.79 24.78
C THR A 162 -19.87 6.86 23.49
N LYS A 163 -18.53 6.93 23.62
CA LYS A 163 -17.55 6.92 22.54
C LYS A 163 -17.63 5.61 21.75
N GLN A 164 -17.51 5.71 20.42
CA GLN A 164 -17.34 4.58 19.51
C GLN A 164 -16.05 4.73 18.70
N GLY A 165 -15.26 3.65 18.61
CA GLY A 165 -14.03 3.62 17.84
C GLY A 165 -13.05 4.76 18.17
N HIS A 166 -12.38 5.31 17.13
CA HIS A 166 -11.48 6.45 17.29
C HIS A 166 -12.24 7.76 17.35
N ALA A 167 -11.98 8.59 18.36
CA ALA A 167 -12.51 9.94 18.49
C ALA A 167 -11.52 10.82 19.25
N GLN A 168 -11.29 12.02 18.73
CA GLN A 168 -10.44 13.05 19.35
C GLN A 168 -11.26 14.11 20.05
N SER A 169 -12.40 14.47 19.50
CA SER A 169 -13.32 15.45 20.06
C SER A 169 -14.75 15.17 19.65
N TYR A 170 -15.66 15.94 20.21
CA TYR A 170 -17.11 15.86 19.96
C TYR A 170 -17.65 17.26 19.72
N SER A 171 -18.50 17.38 18.72
CA SER A 171 -19.38 18.55 18.55
C SER A 171 -20.70 18.22 19.22
N VAL A 172 -21.08 19.02 20.20
CA VAL A 172 -22.25 18.78 21.06
C VAL A 172 -23.18 19.98 20.97
N THR A 173 -24.44 19.73 20.71
CA THR A 173 -25.49 20.76 20.71
C THR A 173 -26.57 20.34 21.70
N ALA A 174 -26.89 21.19 22.65
CA ALA A 174 -28.06 21.08 23.51
C ALA A 174 -29.17 21.97 22.92
N ASP A 175 -30.24 21.37 22.43
CA ASP A 175 -31.25 22.07 21.65
C ASP A 175 -31.92 23.21 22.42
N GLY A 176 -31.92 24.40 21.80
CA GLY A 176 -32.45 25.61 22.39
C GLY A 176 -31.66 26.20 23.55
N ILE A 177 -30.47 25.66 23.82
CA ILE A 177 -29.57 26.13 24.89
C ILE A 177 -28.27 26.67 24.29
N ASP A 178 -27.39 25.80 23.79
CA ASP A 178 -26.08 26.18 23.26
C ASP A 178 -25.42 25.00 22.52
N SER A 179 -24.28 25.27 21.90
CA SER A 179 -23.40 24.27 21.29
C SER A 179 -21.96 24.43 21.76
N GLY A 180 -21.22 23.34 21.80
CA GLY A 180 -19.84 23.35 22.26
C GLY A 180 -19.03 22.14 21.76
N THR A 181 -17.74 22.16 22.07
CA THR A 181 -16.81 21.07 21.74
C THR A 181 -16.28 20.44 23.02
N ALA A 182 -16.28 19.12 23.06
CA ALA A 182 -15.69 18.34 24.14
C ALA A 182 -14.47 17.54 23.62
N THR A 183 -13.37 17.53 24.36
CA THR A 183 -12.16 16.77 24.02
C THR A 183 -11.88 15.78 25.15
N ASN A 184 -11.68 14.51 24.79
CA ASN A 184 -11.40 13.44 25.76
C ASN A 184 -12.41 13.32 26.91
N ARG A 185 -13.69 13.62 26.64
CA ARG A 185 -14.78 13.56 27.60
C ARG A 185 -15.96 12.82 26.97
N ASN A 186 -16.84 12.35 27.84
CA ASN A 186 -18.12 11.70 27.48
C ASN A 186 -19.33 12.51 28.00
N SER A 187 -19.13 13.75 28.37
CA SER A 187 -20.20 14.68 28.73
C SER A 187 -19.75 16.14 28.56
N LEU A 188 -20.74 17.02 28.42
CA LEU A 188 -20.53 18.46 28.34
C LEU A 188 -21.68 19.20 29.03
N ASP A 189 -21.35 20.20 29.85
CA ASP A 189 -22.28 21.02 30.58
C ASP A 189 -22.58 22.31 29.84
N PHE A 190 -23.87 22.64 29.76
CA PHE A 190 -24.36 23.91 29.22
C PHE A 190 -25.15 24.66 30.28
N ARG A 191 -24.94 25.96 30.36
CA ARG A 191 -25.70 26.83 31.28
C ARG A 191 -27.08 27.12 30.68
N MET A 192 -28.11 26.77 31.42
CA MET A 192 -29.51 27.06 31.02
C MET A 192 -29.96 28.46 31.49
N SER A 193 -30.75 29.10 30.64
CA SER A 193 -31.58 30.23 31.09
C SER A 193 -32.76 29.70 31.96
N PRO A 194 -33.38 30.54 32.79
CA PRO A 194 -34.44 30.10 33.71
C PRO A 194 -35.64 29.42 33.06
N TRP A 195 -35.80 29.59 31.74
CA TRP A 195 -36.95 29.06 30.98
C TRP A 195 -36.54 27.97 29.99
N ALA A 196 -35.26 27.65 29.88
CA ALA A 196 -34.78 26.59 28.99
C ALA A 196 -35.07 25.21 29.59
N LYS A 197 -35.29 24.22 28.72
CA LYS A 197 -35.47 22.82 29.09
C LYS A 197 -34.34 22.00 28.50
N CYS A 198 -33.76 21.13 29.32
CA CYS A 198 -32.72 20.19 28.91
C CYS A 198 -33.41 18.90 28.40
N ASN A 199 -33.93 18.91 27.18
CA ASN A 199 -34.75 17.83 26.65
C ASN A 199 -34.03 16.97 25.62
N THR A 200 -33.39 17.63 24.62
CA THR A 200 -32.79 16.97 23.48
C THR A 200 -31.40 17.54 23.23
N ALA A 201 -30.52 16.72 22.71
CA ALA A 201 -29.17 17.11 22.31
C ALA A 201 -28.74 16.29 21.11
N SER A 202 -27.78 16.79 20.35
CA SER A 202 -27.12 16.05 19.32
C SER A 202 -25.59 16.01 19.54
N VAL A 203 -24.99 14.88 19.22
CA VAL A 203 -23.54 14.68 19.38
C VAL A 203 -22.98 14.05 18.12
N GLN A 204 -21.85 14.61 17.63
CA GLN A 204 -21.05 14.06 16.56
C GLN A 204 -19.65 13.80 17.07
N GLN A 205 -19.04 12.68 16.69
CA GLN A 205 -17.62 12.42 16.92
C GLN A 205 -16.78 13.04 15.82
N VAL A 206 -15.60 13.50 16.19
CA VAL A 206 -14.59 14.06 15.29
C VAL A 206 -13.27 13.32 15.47
N PHE A 207 -12.69 12.88 14.36
CA PHE A 207 -11.39 12.22 14.34
C PHE A 207 -10.63 12.64 13.07
N ASN A 208 -9.43 13.19 13.24
CA ASN A 208 -8.54 13.65 12.15
C ASN A 208 -9.29 14.47 11.07
N GLY A 209 -10.14 15.40 11.51
CA GLY A 209 -10.90 16.29 10.64
C GLY A 209 -12.16 15.69 9.99
N ALA A 210 -12.36 14.39 10.09
CA ALA A 210 -13.60 13.73 9.68
C ALA A 210 -14.63 13.72 10.81
N THR A 211 -15.92 13.76 10.47
CA THR A 211 -17.03 13.76 11.44
C THR A 211 -17.95 12.58 11.21
N SER A 212 -18.52 12.04 12.28
CA SER A 212 -19.61 11.06 12.21
C SER A 212 -20.95 11.69 11.83
N ASP A 213 -21.95 10.87 11.60
CA ASP A 213 -23.33 11.30 11.66
C ASP A 213 -23.66 11.78 13.07
N ALA A 214 -24.62 12.73 13.17
CA ALA A 214 -25.12 13.21 14.45
C ALA A 214 -26.10 12.19 15.05
N VAL A 215 -26.01 12.00 16.36
CA VAL A 215 -26.96 11.18 17.14
C VAL A 215 -27.68 12.08 18.13
N THR A 216 -29.01 11.91 18.24
CA THR A 216 -29.90 12.65 19.12
C THR A 216 -30.57 11.74 20.12
#